data_80dcbce9f51926c7478282d071d92291
#
_entry.id   80dcbce9f51926c7478282d071d92291
#
_cell.length_a   1.000
_cell.length_b   1.000
_cell.length_c   1.000
_cell.angle_alpha   90.00
_cell.angle_beta   90.00
_cell.angle_gamma   90.00
#
_symmetry.space_group_name_H-M   'P 1'
#
loop_
_entity.id
_entity.type
_entity.pdbx_description
1 polymer ?
#
loop_
_entity_poly.entity_id
_entity_poly.type
_entity_poly.pdbx_seq_one_letter_code
_entity_poly.pdbx_strand_id
1 'polypeptide(L)'
;MKKYIGLDAHSSTSTFCVMNERGVELDNTTIRTNGRLLVNYLKSIKGNTILTFEECELSSWLYEILSKEVTELVVCNPVYNKDCKAKKTDKLDARKLAKLLRGNFLTPVFHDGSDREKFRDLMSAYTDLVEEAVRIKLRYKSLFRKSGNRIDGEKLYTNENFLKDLKRKDYNFIGTSLYHLLQEMENNRRQYKKEIIKVSKKFKEIRKFKTIHGIGDIRAAQISAQVIDPRRFPNKYQYYSYCGLVRHRQISGNREYGSKKIWGNRALKCVYKMAAHDAIKGNNGLSSYYKSLRKKGINDKNARNAVARKIAAISLSLWKNNCNYDDSKVITAV
;
A
#
# COMPACT_ATOMS: atom_id res chain seq x y z
N MET A 1 -5.98 -13.01 34.63
CA MET A 1 -6.45 -11.62 34.42
C MET A 1 -5.84 -11.09 33.15
N LYS A 2 -6.68 -10.57 32.25
CA LYS A 2 -6.23 -9.89 31.01
C LYS A 2 -5.74 -8.47 31.34
N LYS A 3 -4.70 -8.03 30.65
CA LYS A 3 -4.18 -6.67 30.72
C LYS A 3 -4.17 -6.07 29.31
N TYR A 4 -4.68 -4.87 29.18
CA TYR A 4 -4.75 -4.12 27.94
C TYR A 4 -3.69 -3.01 27.97
N ILE A 5 -2.79 -3.04 27.01
CA ILE A 5 -1.63 -2.16 26.96
C ILE A 5 -1.75 -1.25 25.73
N GLY A 6 -1.77 0.04 25.94
CA GLY A 6 -1.63 1.03 24.88
C GLY A 6 -0.20 1.53 24.85
N LEU A 7 0.42 1.55 23.69
CA LEU A 7 1.76 2.07 23.45
C LEU A 7 1.68 3.25 22.50
N ASP A 8 2.06 4.42 22.97
CA ASP A 8 2.34 5.58 22.14
C ASP A 8 3.85 5.62 21.88
N ALA A 9 4.23 5.32 20.62
CA ALA A 9 5.62 5.10 20.23
C ALA A 9 6.15 6.26 19.37
N HIS A 10 7.18 6.93 19.86
CA HIS A 10 7.94 7.92 19.13
C HIS A 10 9.40 7.48 18.93
N SER A 11 10.13 8.15 18.07
CA SER A 11 11.53 7.80 17.74
C SER A 11 12.47 7.86 18.95
N SER A 12 12.24 8.75 19.92
CA SER A 12 13.09 8.93 21.10
C SER A 12 12.52 8.30 22.36
N THR A 13 11.20 8.37 22.56
CA THR A 13 10.50 7.90 23.75
C THR A 13 9.26 7.11 23.37
N SER A 14 8.90 6.16 24.22
CA SER A 14 7.71 5.33 24.11
C SER A 14 6.98 5.30 25.43
N THR A 15 5.68 5.55 25.42
CA THR A 15 4.83 5.62 26.61
C THR A 15 3.86 4.45 26.62
N PHE A 16 3.90 3.67 27.68
CA PHE A 16 2.99 2.56 27.93
C PHE A 16 1.90 2.96 28.93
N CYS A 17 0.67 2.54 28.67
CA CYS A 17 -0.39 2.56 29.66
C CYS A 17 -0.96 1.15 29.78
N VAL A 18 -0.94 0.59 30.99
CA VAL A 18 -1.44 -0.74 31.31
C VAL A 18 -2.75 -0.64 32.07
N MET A 19 -3.81 -1.30 31.57
CA MET A 19 -5.12 -1.36 32.21
C MET A 19 -5.56 -2.79 32.49
N ASN A 20 -6.32 -2.99 33.56
CA ASN A 20 -7.00 -4.25 33.82
C ASN A 20 -8.34 -4.36 33.06
N GLU A 21 -9.03 -5.50 33.19
CA GLU A 21 -10.33 -5.77 32.59
C GLU A 21 -11.42 -4.76 33.02
N ARG A 22 -11.33 -4.22 34.23
CA ARG A 22 -12.27 -3.20 34.76
C ARG A 22 -11.97 -1.79 34.24
N GLY A 23 -10.86 -1.60 33.52
CA GLY A 23 -10.45 -0.28 32.99
C GLY A 23 -9.68 0.58 34.01
N VAL A 24 -9.25 -0.02 35.11
CA VAL A 24 -8.37 0.66 36.08
C VAL A 24 -6.96 0.67 35.51
N GLU A 25 -6.34 1.82 35.50
CA GLU A 25 -4.94 2.00 35.12
C GLU A 25 -4.04 1.40 36.20
N LEU A 26 -3.19 0.48 35.80
CA LEU A 26 -2.22 -0.20 36.67
C LEU A 26 -0.84 0.46 36.60
N ASP A 27 -0.48 0.97 35.41
CA ASP A 27 0.79 1.64 35.17
C ASP A 27 0.70 2.60 33.98
N ASN A 28 1.53 3.66 34.02
CA ASN A 28 1.67 4.63 32.92
C ASN A 28 3.10 5.17 32.90
N THR A 29 3.95 4.47 32.15
CA THR A 29 5.40 4.66 32.17
C THR A 29 5.94 5.08 30.82
N THR A 30 6.82 6.08 30.80
CA THR A 30 7.55 6.53 29.62
C THR A 30 9.00 6.05 29.71
N ILE A 31 9.49 5.38 28.66
CA ILE A 31 10.86 4.90 28.55
C ILE A 31 11.49 5.33 27.22
N ARG A 32 12.79 5.24 27.10
CA ARG A 32 13.48 5.48 25.81
C ARG A 32 13.06 4.42 24.79
N THR A 33 12.86 4.83 23.54
CA THR A 33 12.57 3.92 22.44
C THR A 33 13.82 3.13 22.08
N ASN A 34 13.97 2.01 22.76
CA ASN A 34 15.06 1.05 22.59
C ASN A 34 14.50 -0.37 22.68
N GLY A 35 14.78 -1.23 21.71
CA GLY A 35 14.19 -2.57 21.62
C GLY A 35 14.36 -3.38 22.89
N ARG A 36 15.55 -3.36 23.51
CA ARG A 36 15.82 -4.09 24.75
C ARG A 36 14.97 -3.57 25.91
N LEU A 37 14.85 -2.24 26.03
CA LEU A 37 14.05 -1.63 27.12
C LEU A 37 12.56 -1.91 26.94
N LEU A 38 12.04 -1.81 25.71
CA LEU A 38 10.64 -2.11 25.40
C LEU A 38 10.29 -3.57 25.72
N VAL A 39 11.13 -4.51 25.29
CA VAL A 39 10.96 -5.95 25.54
C VAL A 39 11.05 -6.25 27.06
N ASN A 40 12.04 -5.70 27.76
CA ASN A 40 12.19 -5.91 29.20
C ASN A 40 10.99 -5.35 29.98
N TYR A 41 10.45 -4.20 29.59
CA TYR A 41 9.24 -3.67 30.20
C TYR A 41 8.04 -4.61 30.02
N LEU A 42 7.80 -5.11 28.80
CA LEU A 42 6.69 -6.04 28.57
C LEU A 42 6.86 -7.36 29.35
N LYS A 43 8.08 -7.89 29.43
CA LYS A 43 8.37 -9.10 30.24
C LYS A 43 8.10 -8.92 31.74
N SER A 44 8.18 -7.68 32.25
CA SER A 44 7.84 -7.39 33.66
C SER A 44 6.32 -7.48 33.94
N ILE A 45 5.48 -7.40 32.90
CA ILE A 45 4.03 -7.41 33.03
C ILE A 45 3.52 -8.87 33.01
N LYS A 46 3.24 -9.42 34.17
CA LYS A 46 2.72 -10.79 34.31
C LYS A 46 1.27 -10.91 33.86
N GLY A 47 0.90 -12.07 33.27
CA GLY A 47 -0.46 -12.43 32.91
C GLY A 47 -0.71 -12.39 31.38
N ASN A 48 -1.99 -12.46 30.99
CA ASN A 48 -2.40 -12.42 29.60
C ASN A 48 -2.44 -10.96 29.14
N THR A 49 -1.50 -10.57 28.29
CA THR A 49 -1.31 -9.19 27.82
C THR A 49 -1.75 -9.02 26.36
N ILE A 50 -2.54 -7.99 26.09
CA ILE A 50 -2.92 -7.57 24.75
C ILE A 50 -2.35 -6.16 24.55
N LEU A 51 -1.52 -5.98 23.52
CA LEU A 51 -0.85 -4.72 23.22
C LEU A 51 -1.42 -4.07 21.97
N THR A 52 -1.55 -2.76 21.97
CA THR A 52 -1.81 -1.98 20.76
C THR A 52 -0.90 -0.76 20.65
N PHE A 53 -0.60 -0.40 19.40
CA PHE A 53 -0.01 0.88 19.02
C PHE A 53 -0.54 1.34 17.67
N GLU A 54 -0.42 2.63 17.39
CA GLU A 54 -0.84 3.19 16.09
C GLU A 54 0.19 2.91 15.00
N GLU A 55 -0.30 2.66 13.77
CA GLU A 55 0.55 2.51 12.58
C GLU A 55 1.41 3.75 12.38
N CYS A 56 2.73 3.57 12.38
CA CYS A 56 3.75 4.59 12.22
C CYS A 56 5.00 4.03 11.52
N GLU A 57 6.03 4.84 11.37
CA GLU A 57 7.30 4.41 10.75
C GLU A 57 7.99 3.26 11.50
N LEU A 58 7.75 3.14 12.80
CA LEU A 58 8.33 2.10 13.65
C LEU A 58 7.54 0.78 13.61
N SER A 59 6.39 0.73 12.97
CA SER A 59 5.43 -0.38 13.10
C SER A 59 6.01 -1.75 12.78
N SER A 60 6.70 -1.90 11.67
CA SER A 60 7.27 -3.21 11.29
C SER A 60 8.30 -3.70 12.30
N TRP A 61 9.16 -2.80 12.79
CA TRP A 61 10.17 -3.11 13.81
C TRP A 61 9.53 -3.42 15.17
N LEU A 62 8.58 -2.60 15.62
CA LEU A 62 7.86 -2.83 16.88
C LEU A 62 7.10 -4.16 16.84
N TYR A 63 6.42 -4.46 15.72
CA TYR A 63 5.72 -5.72 15.55
C TYR A 63 6.68 -6.90 15.66
N GLU A 64 7.83 -6.85 15.00
CA GLU A 64 8.84 -7.93 15.01
C GLU A 64 9.36 -8.23 16.41
N ILE A 65 9.61 -7.20 17.24
CA ILE A 65 10.21 -7.38 18.58
C ILE A 65 9.18 -7.59 19.68
N LEU A 66 7.96 -7.01 19.58
CA LEU A 66 6.97 -7.03 20.67
C LEU A 66 5.91 -8.12 20.52
N SER A 67 5.65 -8.60 19.30
CA SER A 67 4.62 -9.64 19.08
C SER A 67 4.90 -10.96 19.81
N LYS A 68 6.17 -11.24 20.11
CA LYS A 68 6.61 -12.45 20.83
C LYS A 68 6.49 -12.32 22.36
N GLU A 69 6.32 -11.11 22.86
CA GLU A 69 6.35 -10.79 24.29
C GLU A 69 4.93 -10.58 24.86
N VAL A 70 3.92 -10.63 24.00
CA VAL A 70 2.52 -10.44 24.38
C VAL A 70 1.65 -11.56 23.82
N THR A 71 0.49 -11.79 24.44
CA THR A 71 -0.45 -12.82 23.97
C THR A 71 -1.09 -12.43 22.64
N GLU A 72 -1.37 -11.14 22.47
CA GLU A 72 -1.95 -10.60 21.24
C GLU A 72 -1.39 -9.18 21.01
N LEU A 73 -1.08 -8.86 19.74
CA LEU A 73 -0.65 -7.55 19.33
C LEU A 73 -1.55 -7.04 18.20
N VAL A 74 -2.15 -5.87 18.41
CA VAL A 74 -3.05 -5.20 17.45
C VAL A 74 -2.42 -3.88 17.03
N VAL A 75 -1.93 -3.78 15.81
CA VAL A 75 -1.56 -2.48 15.22
C VAL A 75 -2.84 -1.81 14.74
N CYS A 76 -3.07 -0.54 15.07
CA CYS A 76 -4.33 0.13 14.73
C CYS A 76 -4.12 1.34 13.82
N ASN A 77 -5.17 1.68 13.06
CA ASN A 77 -5.14 2.79 12.12
C ASN A 77 -5.36 4.12 12.83
N PRO A 78 -4.38 5.06 12.81
CA PRO A 78 -4.46 6.34 13.53
C PRO A 78 -5.57 7.27 13.01
N VAL A 79 -6.04 7.08 11.77
CA VAL A 79 -7.06 7.93 11.16
C VAL A 79 -8.40 7.82 11.88
N TYR A 80 -8.73 6.64 12.42
CA TYR A 80 -10.00 6.39 13.11
C TYR A 80 -9.95 6.66 14.61
N ASN A 81 -8.75 6.94 15.16
CA ASN A 81 -8.55 7.18 16.58
C ASN A 81 -8.53 8.68 16.96
N LYS A 82 -8.83 9.57 16.00
CA LYS A 82 -8.71 11.02 16.22
C LYS A 82 -9.81 11.56 17.12
N ASP A 83 -9.41 12.21 18.23
CA ASP A 83 -10.28 13.06 19.06
C ASP A 83 -10.10 14.52 18.67
N CYS A 84 -11.22 15.24 18.50
CA CYS A 84 -11.20 16.64 18.04
C CYS A 84 -10.90 17.67 19.14
N LYS A 85 -10.92 17.31 20.43
CA LYS A 85 -10.96 18.29 21.54
C LYS A 85 -10.08 18.02 22.78
N ALA A 86 -9.22 17.02 22.81
CA ALA A 86 -8.44 16.68 24.01
C ALA A 86 -7.05 17.35 24.04
N LYS A 87 -6.57 17.70 25.25
CA LYS A 87 -5.16 17.97 25.49
C LYS A 87 -4.37 16.74 25.07
N LYS A 88 -3.33 16.94 24.27
CA LYS A 88 -2.46 15.87 23.79
C LYS A 88 -1.22 15.77 24.68
N THR A 89 -1.00 14.61 25.25
CA THR A 89 0.26 14.19 25.89
C THR A 89 0.42 12.70 25.64
N ASP A 90 1.65 12.24 25.50
CA ASP A 90 1.98 10.82 25.25
C ASP A 90 1.30 9.89 26.27
N LYS A 91 1.20 10.29 27.54
CA LYS A 91 0.49 9.54 28.59
C LYS A 91 -1.01 9.41 28.34
N LEU A 92 -1.64 10.47 27.83
CA LEU A 92 -3.07 10.48 27.50
C LEU A 92 -3.34 9.65 26.23
N ASP A 93 -2.43 9.74 25.25
CA ASP A 93 -2.56 9.00 24.00
C ASP A 93 -2.37 7.50 24.24
N ALA A 94 -1.37 7.08 25.02
CA ALA A 94 -1.20 5.68 25.44
C ALA A 94 -2.41 5.16 26.25
N ARG A 95 -2.95 5.98 27.18
CA ARG A 95 -4.17 5.65 27.95
C ARG A 95 -5.38 5.48 27.05
N LYS A 96 -5.56 6.34 26.06
CA LYS A 96 -6.63 6.28 25.09
C LYS A 96 -6.56 4.99 24.27
N LEU A 97 -5.36 4.62 23.77
CA LEU A 97 -5.15 3.39 23.03
C LEU A 97 -5.51 2.16 23.87
N ALA A 98 -5.11 2.11 25.15
CA ALA A 98 -5.49 1.04 26.06
C ALA A 98 -7.02 0.93 26.26
N LYS A 99 -7.71 2.07 26.39
CA LYS A 99 -9.19 2.11 26.49
C LYS A 99 -9.89 1.62 25.22
N LEU A 100 -9.43 2.08 24.05
CA LEU A 100 -9.98 1.65 22.75
C LEU A 100 -9.76 0.16 22.52
N LEU A 101 -8.57 -0.35 22.86
CA LEU A 101 -8.25 -1.77 22.79
C LEU A 101 -9.19 -2.59 23.69
N ARG A 102 -9.35 -2.20 24.95
CA ARG A 102 -10.23 -2.87 25.90
C ARG A 102 -11.69 -2.88 25.45
N GLY A 103 -12.14 -1.79 24.82
CA GLY A 103 -13.52 -1.68 24.29
C GLY A 103 -13.71 -2.33 22.92
N ASN A 104 -12.67 -2.89 22.30
CA ASN A 104 -12.69 -3.43 20.94
C ASN A 104 -13.12 -2.41 19.86
N PHE A 105 -12.73 -1.15 20.04
CA PHE A 105 -13.07 -0.04 19.12
C PHE A 105 -11.98 0.26 18.10
N LEU A 106 -10.87 -0.47 18.12
CA LEU A 106 -9.76 -0.25 17.21
C LEU A 106 -10.06 -0.79 15.81
N THR A 107 -9.60 -0.07 14.81
CA THR A 107 -9.57 -0.58 13.42
C THR A 107 -8.18 -1.15 13.14
N PRO A 108 -8.03 -2.48 13.06
CA PRO A 108 -6.71 -3.10 12.93
C PRO A 108 -6.09 -2.86 11.56
N VAL A 109 -4.78 -2.69 11.55
CA VAL A 109 -3.89 -2.76 10.39
C VAL A 109 -3.20 -4.12 10.41
N PHE A 110 -3.16 -4.77 9.26
CA PHE A 110 -2.62 -6.12 9.17
C PHE A 110 -1.09 -6.11 9.17
N HIS A 111 -0.52 -6.79 10.14
CA HIS A 111 0.90 -7.16 10.25
C HIS A 111 1.01 -8.65 10.53
N ASP A 112 2.01 -9.32 9.99
CA ASP A 112 2.30 -10.74 10.24
C ASP A 112 3.79 -11.04 10.46
N GLY A 113 4.65 -10.03 10.33
CA GLY A 113 6.12 -10.16 10.46
C GLY A 113 6.77 -11.02 9.37
N SER A 114 6.04 -11.34 8.30
CA SER A 114 6.51 -12.22 7.23
C SER A 114 7.51 -11.54 6.28
N ASP A 115 8.22 -12.36 5.49
CA ASP A 115 9.08 -11.87 4.41
C ASP A 115 8.31 -11.03 3.36
N ARG A 116 6.99 -11.22 3.23
CA ARG A 116 6.17 -10.40 2.34
C ARG A 116 5.96 -9.00 2.88
N GLU A 117 5.85 -8.86 4.19
CA GLU A 117 5.79 -7.56 4.84
C GLU A 117 7.11 -6.78 4.63
N LYS A 118 8.25 -7.43 4.85
CA LYS A 118 9.57 -6.85 4.54
C LYS A 118 9.73 -6.52 3.04
N PHE A 119 9.17 -7.36 2.17
CA PHE A 119 9.13 -7.10 0.72
C PHE A 119 8.27 -5.88 0.35
N ARG A 120 7.25 -5.56 1.14
CA ARG A 120 6.43 -4.35 0.98
C ARG A 120 7.27 -3.08 1.09
N ASP A 121 8.25 -3.04 1.99
CA ASP A 121 9.14 -1.87 2.15
C ASP A 121 10.00 -1.63 0.90
N LEU A 122 10.56 -2.71 0.32
CA LEU A 122 11.29 -2.62 -0.95
C LEU A 122 10.39 -2.13 -2.08
N MET A 123 9.14 -2.60 -2.15
CA MET A 123 8.17 -2.16 -3.16
C MET A 123 7.73 -0.71 -2.95
N SER A 124 7.60 -0.25 -1.71
CA SER A 124 7.30 1.16 -1.39
C SER A 124 8.44 2.07 -1.84
N ALA A 125 9.68 1.76 -1.46
CA ALA A 125 10.86 2.52 -1.88
C ALA A 125 11.00 2.59 -3.42
N TYR A 126 10.72 1.49 -4.12
CA TYR A 126 10.68 1.50 -5.59
C TYR A 126 9.58 2.44 -6.13
N THR A 127 8.41 2.44 -5.51
CA THR A 127 7.29 3.29 -5.93
C THR A 127 7.61 4.77 -5.73
N ASP A 128 8.20 5.12 -4.59
CA ASP A 128 8.64 6.48 -4.28
C ASP A 128 9.69 6.97 -5.30
N LEU A 129 10.68 6.12 -5.62
CA LEU A 129 11.67 6.41 -6.65
C LEU A 129 11.02 6.70 -8.02
N VAL A 130 10.01 5.91 -8.41
CA VAL A 130 9.28 6.12 -9.67
C VAL A 130 8.50 7.43 -9.64
N GLU A 131 7.85 7.77 -8.52
CA GLU A 131 7.10 9.03 -8.38
C GLU A 131 8.04 10.25 -8.42
N GLU A 132 9.21 10.17 -7.78
CA GLU A 132 10.25 11.22 -7.86
C GLU A 132 10.76 11.41 -9.29
N ALA A 133 11.08 10.33 -9.98
CA ALA A 133 11.50 10.40 -11.38
C ALA A 133 10.45 11.08 -12.26
N VAL A 134 9.16 10.81 -12.04
CA VAL A 134 8.07 11.50 -12.74
C VAL A 134 8.05 13.00 -12.42
N ARG A 135 8.24 13.39 -11.15
CA ARG A 135 8.31 14.80 -10.74
C ARG A 135 9.46 15.53 -11.44
N ILE A 136 10.62 14.90 -11.52
CA ILE A 136 11.79 15.48 -12.21
C ILE A 136 11.54 15.57 -13.72
N LYS A 137 10.98 14.53 -14.35
CA LYS A 137 10.58 14.58 -15.77
C LYS A 137 9.65 15.75 -16.07
N LEU A 138 8.68 16.01 -15.21
CA LEU A 138 7.75 17.13 -15.37
C LEU A 138 8.46 18.49 -15.24
N ARG A 139 9.35 18.65 -14.26
CA ARG A 139 10.16 19.88 -14.09
C ARG A 139 11.07 20.09 -15.29
N TYR A 140 11.76 19.07 -15.74
CA TYR A 140 12.64 19.11 -16.90
C TYR A 140 11.87 19.51 -18.18
N LYS A 141 10.75 18.85 -18.45
CA LYS A 141 9.88 19.19 -19.59
C LYS A 141 9.33 20.63 -19.51
N SER A 142 9.00 21.09 -18.30
CA SER A 142 8.53 22.47 -18.08
C SER A 142 9.57 23.51 -18.47
N LEU A 143 10.87 23.24 -18.25
CA LEU A 143 11.95 24.14 -18.59
C LEU A 143 12.03 24.39 -20.11
N PHE A 144 11.89 23.34 -20.92
CA PHE A 144 11.83 23.47 -22.39
C PHE A 144 10.62 24.26 -22.86
N ARG A 145 9.45 24.02 -22.25
CA ARG A 145 8.24 24.79 -22.57
C ARG A 145 8.40 26.27 -22.26
N LYS A 146 9.05 26.63 -21.14
CA LYS A 146 9.36 28.05 -20.80
C LYS A 146 10.35 28.67 -21.77
N SER A 147 11.14 27.88 -22.49
CA SER A 147 12.07 28.33 -23.52
C SER A 147 11.41 28.39 -24.93
N GLY A 148 10.09 28.18 -25.02
CA GLY A 148 9.38 28.14 -26.29
C GLY A 148 9.54 26.82 -27.07
N ASN A 149 10.26 25.84 -26.53
CA ASN A 149 10.52 24.58 -27.20
C ASN A 149 9.45 23.56 -26.84
N ARG A 150 8.72 23.04 -27.81
CA ARG A 150 7.79 21.93 -27.64
C ARG A 150 8.45 20.65 -28.07
N ILE A 151 8.88 19.85 -27.10
CA ILE A 151 9.47 18.54 -27.32
C ILE A 151 8.54 17.49 -26.73
N ASP A 152 8.09 16.56 -27.54
CA ASP A 152 7.20 15.48 -27.14
C ASP A 152 7.93 14.12 -27.21
N GLY A 153 7.53 13.20 -26.34
CA GLY A 153 8.05 11.83 -26.27
C GLY A 153 9.19 11.61 -25.27
N GLU A 154 9.62 10.36 -25.19
CA GLU A 154 10.64 9.91 -24.23
C GLU A 154 12.07 10.32 -24.63
N LYS A 155 12.30 10.69 -25.90
CA LYS A 155 13.62 11.12 -26.42
C LYS A 155 14.21 12.28 -25.63
N LEU A 156 13.34 13.20 -25.15
CA LEU A 156 13.74 14.33 -24.32
C LEU A 156 14.53 13.90 -23.05
N TYR A 157 14.20 12.75 -22.50
CA TYR A 157 14.76 12.27 -21.22
C TYR A 157 16.00 11.35 -21.41
N THR A 158 16.29 10.97 -22.65
CA THR A 158 17.38 10.00 -22.95
C THR A 158 18.48 10.60 -23.81
N ASN A 159 18.25 11.77 -24.41
CA ASN A 159 19.22 12.41 -25.29
C ASN A 159 19.64 13.79 -24.74
N GLU A 160 20.89 13.87 -24.29
CA GLU A 160 21.49 15.07 -23.70
C GLU A 160 21.59 16.24 -24.70
N ASN A 161 21.63 15.96 -26.01
CA ASN A 161 21.75 16.99 -27.04
C ASN A 161 20.65 18.06 -26.98
N PHE A 162 19.46 17.73 -26.44
CA PHE A 162 18.39 18.70 -26.25
C PHE A 162 18.75 19.83 -25.28
N LEU A 163 19.75 19.65 -24.40
CA LEU A 163 20.21 20.73 -23.51
C LEU A 163 20.75 21.93 -24.29
N LYS A 164 21.27 21.73 -25.51
CA LYS A 164 21.74 22.80 -26.40
C LYS A 164 20.61 23.75 -26.83
N ASP A 165 19.35 23.29 -26.78
CA ASP A 165 18.17 24.09 -27.11
C ASP A 165 17.82 25.11 -26.01
N LEU A 166 18.38 24.93 -24.81
CA LEU A 166 18.23 25.84 -23.68
C LEU A 166 19.27 26.94 -23.75
N LYS A 167 19.01 27.99 -24.59
CA LYS A 167 19.96 29.09 -24.88
C LYS A 167 20.29 29.97 -23.68
N ARG A 168 19.37 30.14 -22.72
CA ARG A 168 19.60 30.90 -21.48
C ARG A 168 20.55 30.09 -20.56
N LYS A 169 21.64 30.75 -20.08
CA LYS A 169 22.66 30.10 -19.22
C LYS A 169 22.06 29.48 -17.96
N ASP A 170 21.15 30.19 -17.29
CA ASP A 170 20.45 29.70 -16.10
C ASP A 170 19.58 28.47 -16.40
N TYR A 171 18.86 28.47 -17.53
CA TYR A 171 18.04 27.32 -17.93
C TYR A 171 18.89 26.13 -18.35
N ASN A 172 20.02 26.37 -19.01
CA ASN A 172 20.96 25.31 -19.36
C ASN A 172 21.54 24.65 -18.10
N PHE A 173 22.00 25.47 -17.12
CA PHE A 173 22.48 24.97 -15.83
C PHE A 173 21.43 24.11 -15.11
N ILE A 174 20.20 24.63 -14.96
CA ILE A 174 19.09 23.89 -14.31
C ILE A 174 18.75 22.62 -15.10
N GLY A 175 18.70 22.71 -16.43
CA GLY A 175 18.42 21.58 -17.31
C GLY A 175 19.44 20.46 -17.18
N THR A 176 20.73 20.80 -17.19
CA THR A 176 21.84 19.85 -17.01
C THR A 176 21.75 19.15 -15.65
N SER A 177 21.52 19.91 -14.58
CA SER A 177 21.36 19.35 -13.23
C SER A 177 20.16 18.38 -13.16
N LEU A 178 19.00 18.74 -13.69
CA LEU A 178 17.82 17.87 -13.72
C LEU A 178 18.02 16.64 -14.60
N TYR A 179 18.73 16.76 -15.72
CA TYR A 179 19.03 15.66 -16.61
C TYR A 179 19.91 14.60 -15.91
N HIS A 180 21.01 15.02 -15.29
CA HIS A 180 21.89 14.10 -14.56
C HIS A 180 21.16 13.41 -13.41
N LEU A 181 20.37 14.17 -12.62
CA LEU A 181 19.57 13.59 -11.56
C LEU A 181 18.59 12.55 -12.10
N LEU A 182 17.96 12.80 -13.26
CA LEU A 182 17.07 11.86 -13.90
C LEU A 182 17.78 10.58 -14.36
N GLN A 183 18.98 10.69 -14.94
CA GLN A 183 19.78 9.53 -15.33
C GLN A 183 20.16 8.65 -14.13
N GLU A 184 20.53 9.29 -13.01
CA GLU A 184 20.82 8.59 -11.74
C GLU A 184 19.59 7.81 -11.26
N MET A 185 18.43 8.46 -11.24
CA MET A 185 17.16 7.81 -10.81
C MET A 185 16.77 6.66 -11.73
N GLU A 186 16.95 6.79 -13.04
CA GLU A 186 16.65 5.69 -13.97
C GLU A 186 17.63 4.51 -13.79
N ASN A 187 18.88 4.78 -13.43
CA ASN A 187 19.85 3.75 -13.08
C ASN A 187 19.44 3.02 -11.79
N ASN A 188 19.12 3.77 -10.73
CA ASN A 188 18.63 3.23 -9.47
C ASN A 188 17.35 2.41 -9.68
N ARG A 189 16.41 2.89 -10.50
CA ARG A 189 15.19 2.16 -10.86
C ARG A 189 15.49 0.79 -11.49
N ARG A 190 16.54 0.69 -12.32
CA ARG A 190 16.97 -0.59 -12.91
C ARG A 190 17.53 -1.53 -11.85
N GLN A 191 18.29 -1.01 -10.89
CA GLN A 191 18.85 -1.79 -9.78
C GLN A 191 17.72 -2.33 -8.87
N TYR A 192 16.76 -1.46 -8.48
CA TYR A 192 15.58 -1.89 -7.73
C TYR A 192 14.79 -2.98 -8.44
N LYS A 193 14.57 -2.86 -9.76
CA LYS A 193 13.89 -3.91 -10.53
C LYS A 193 14.61 -5.24 -10.47
N LYS A 194 15.95 -5.24 -10.57
CA LYS A 194 16.75 -6.47 -10.46
C LYS A 194 16.58 -7.11 -9.08
N GLU A 195 16.65 -6.33 -8.01
CA GLU A 195 16.49 -6.83 -6.64
C GLU A 195 15.06 -7.31 -6.38
N ILE A 196 14.03 -6.57 -6.83
CA ILE A 196 12.64 -7.01 -6.75
C ILE A 196 12.44 -8.36 -7.43
N ILE A 197 12.98 -8.56 -8.63
CA ILE A 197 12.88 -9.84 -9.36
C ILE A 197 13.58 -10.95 -8.59
N LYS A 198 14.74 -10.67 -8.01
CA LYS A 198 15.51 -11.63 -7.20
C LYS A 198 14.72 -12.06 -5.96
N VAL A 199 14.20 -11.09 -5.18
CA VAL A 199 13.38 -11.36 -3.98
C VAL A 199 12.08 -12.08 -4.35
N SER A 200 11.46 -11.71 -5.47
CA SER A 200 10.21 -12.32 -5.99
C SER A 200 10.28 -13.83 -6.17
N LYS A 201 11.48 -14.38 -6.41
CA LYS A 201 11.67 -15.84 -6.57
C LYS A 201 11.29 -16.65 -5.33
N LYS A 202 11.33 -16.03 -4.15
CA LYS A 202 10.90 -16.65 -2.88
C LYS A 202 9.38 -16.89 -2.81
N PHE A 203 8.58 -16.17 -3.60
CA PHE A 203 7.12 -16.14 -3.50
C PHE A 203 6.47 -16.85 -4.69
N LYS A 204 5.93 -18.04 -4.45
CA LYS A 204 5.36 -18.92 -5.50
C LYS A 204 4.19 -18.28 -6.25
N GLU A 205 3.37 -17.49 -5.56
CA GLU A 205 2.21 -16.79 -6.13
C GLU A 205 2.59 -15.78 -7.21
N ILE A 206 3.76 -15.15 -7.12
CA ILE A 206 4.20 -14.16 -8.10
C ILE A 206 4.33 -14.79 -9.49
N ARG A 207 4.82 -16.04 -9.57
CA ARG A 207 4.89 -16.77 -10.85
C ARG A 207 3.50 -16.98 -11.45
N LYS A 208 2.50 -17.26 -10.61
CA LYS A 208 1.12 -17.44 -11.05
C LYS A 208 0.48 -16.14 -11.51
N PHE A 209 0.71 -15.04 -10.79
CA PHE A 209 0.19 -13.74 -11.19
C PHE A 209 0.71 -13.29 -12.56
N LYS A 210 1.96 -13.62 -12.89
CA LYS A 210 2.57 -13.30 -14.19
C LYS A 210 1.89 -13.99 -15.38
N THR A 211 1.13 -15.05 -15.15
CA THR A 211 0.35 -15.71 -16.24
C THR A 211 -0.92 -14.94 -16.58
N ILE A 212 -1.37 -14.01 -15.72
CA ILE A 212 -2.54 -13.17 -16.01
C ILE A 212 -2.14 -12.06 -16.99
N HIS A 213 -2.88 -11.95 -18.09
CA HIS A 213 -2.62 -10.91 -19.08
C HIS A 213 -2.64 -9.51 -18.46
N GLY A 214 -1.61 -8.73 -18.78
CA GLY A 214 -1.40 -7.39 -18.23
C GLY A 214 -0.64 -7.35 -16.90
N ILE A 215 -0.24 -8.48 -16.30
CA ILE A 215 0.55 -8.53 -15.08
C ILE A 215 1.98 -9.02 -15.38
N GLY A 216 2.95 -8.11 -15.37
CA GLY A 216 4.38 -8.41 -15.44
C GLY A 216 5.03 -8.51 -14.05
N ASP A 217 6.36 -8.66 -14.01
CA ASP A 217 7.14 -8.89 -12.79
C ASP A 217 6.83 -7.90 -11.66
N ILE A 218 6.88 -6.61 -11.95
CA ILE A 218 6.70 -5.56 -10.93
C ILE A 218 5.27 -5.54 -10.40
N ARG A 219 4.25 -5.69 -11.27
CA ARG A 219 2.85 -5.72 -10.83
C ARG A 219 2.56 -6.96 -9.99
N ALA A 220 3.10 -8.10 -10.37
CA ALA A 220 2.97 -9.35 -9.62
C ALA A 220 3.62 -9.23 -8.23
N ALA A 221 4.83 -8.67 -8.17
CA ALA A 221 5.53 -8.37 -6.93
C ALA A 221 4.73 -7.43 -6.03
N GLN A 222 4.16 -6.36 -6.60
CA GLN A 222 3.37 -5.38 -5.87
C GLN A 222 2.08 -5.98 -5.30
N ILE A 223 1.42 -6.90 -6.03
CA ILE A 223 0.25 -7.62 -5.50
C ILE A 223 0.66 -8.46 -4.28
N SER A 224 1.72 -9.26 -4.39
CA SER A 224 2.19 -10.11 -3.29
C SER A 224 2.55 -9.29 -2.05
N ALA A 225 3.34 -8.24 -2.22
CA ALA A 225 3.83 -7.37 -1.14
C ALA A 225 2.69 -6.58 -0.44
N GLN A 226 1.71 -6.08 -1.19
CA GLN A 226 0.62 -5.28 -0.62
C GLN A 226 -0.50 -6.12 0.00
N VAL A 227 -0.71 -7.33 -0.49
CA VAL A 227 -1.74 -8.24 0.02
C VAL A 227 -1.23 -9.03 1.21
N ILE A 228 0.04 -9.44 1.22
CA ILE A 228 0.74 -10.23 2.24
C ILE A 228 0.12 -11.62 2.42
N ASP A 229 -1.14 -11.72 2.88
CA ASP A 229 -1.92 -12.96 2.99
C ASP A 229 -3.30 -12.81 2.32
N PRO A 230 -3.63 -13.64 1.31
CA PRO A 230 -4.92 -13.59 0.64
C PRO A 230 -6.09 -14.04 1.53
N ARG A 231 -5.82 -14.80 2.61
CA ARG A 231 -6.84 -15.35 3.52
C ARG A 231 -7.50 -14.27 4.38
N ARG A 232 -6.84 -13.12 4.55
CA ARG A 232 -7.42 -11.94 5.25
C ARG A 232 -8.67 -11.37 4.58
N PHE A 233 -8.96 -11.76 3.34
CA PHE A 233 -10.14 -11.36 2.60
C PHE A 233 -11.13 -12.53 2.49
N PRO A 234 -12.23 -12.59 3.24
CA PRO A 234 -13.22 -13.64 3.15
C PRO A 234 -13.75 -13.86 1.73
N ASN A 235 -14.00 -12.76 1.00
CA ASN A 235 -14.55 -12.80 -0.35
C ASN A 235 -13.94 -11.70 -1.27
N LYS A 236 -14.25 -11.80 -2.56
CA LYS A 236 -13.79 -10.85 -3.58
C LYS A 236 -14.28 -9.42 -3.37
N TYR A 237 -15.42 -9.20 -2.73
CA TYR A 237 -16.00 -7.87 -2.56
C TYR A 237 -15.24 -7.06 -1.52
N GLN A 238 -14.81 -7.68 -0.43
CA GLN A 238 -13.93 -7.06 0.56
C GLN A 238 -12.57 -6.75 -0.05
N TYR A 239 -12.05 -7.65 -0.89
CA TYR A 239 -10.82 -7.41 -1.62
C TYR A 239 -10.93 -6.24 -2.61
N TYR A 240 -12.06 -6.10 -3.33
CA TYR A 240 -12.32 -4.94 -4.18
C TYR A 240 -12.34 -3.63 -3.39
N SER A 241 -12.94 -3.64 -2.21
CA SER A 241 -12.94 -2.48 -1.30
C SER A 241 -11.53 -2.14 -0.86
N TYR A 242 -10.77 -3.12 -0.41
CA TYR A 242 -9.37 -2.94 -0.04
C TYR A 242 -8.52 -2.38 -1.20
N CYS A 243 -8.72 -2.87 -2.42
CA CYS A 243 -8.05 -2.36 -3.62
C CYS A 243 -8.60 -1.01 -4.12
N GLY A 244 -9.63 -0.43 -3.51
CA GLY A 244 -10.26 0.82 -3.94
C GLY A 244 -10.89 0.73 -5.35
N LEU A 245 -11.35 -0.46 -5.77
CA LEU A 245 -11.93 -0.72 -7.09
C LEU A 245 -13.46 -0.59 -7.12
N VAL A 246 -14.08 -0.22 -6.00
CA VAL A 246 -15.53 -0.02 -5.85
C VAL A 246 -15.83 1.34 -5.26
N ARG A 247 -17.12 1.68 -5.25
CA ARG A 247 -17.68 2.87 -4.59
C ARG A 247 -18.80 2.41 -3.67
N HIS A 248 -18.91 2.98 -2.49
CA HIS A 248 -20.06 2.75 -1.62
C HIS A 248 -21.19 3.68 -2.00
N ARG A 249 -22.40 3.11 -2.10
CA ARG A 249 -23.62 3.90 -2.23
C ARG A 249 -23.89 4.59 -0.89
N GLN A 250 -24.33 5.82 -0.96
CA GLN A 250 -24.79 6.57 0.20
C GLN A 250 -26.32 6.49 0.24
N ILE A 251 -26.85 5.73 1.19
CA ILE A 251 -28.28 5.50 1.36
C ILE A 251 -28.69 6.00 2.74
N SER A 252 -29.74 6.79 2.80
CA SER A 252 -30.37 7.23 4.04
C SER A 252 -31.92 7.26 3.82
N GLY A 253 -32.69 6.69 4.74
CA GLY A 253 -34.15 6.63 4.65
C GLY A 253 -34.63 6.02 3.32
N ASN A 254 -34.05 4.90 2.88
CA ASN A 254 -34.34 4.22 1.60
C ASN A 254 -34.06 5.05 0.32
N ARG A 255 -33.46 6.23 0.44
CA ARG A 255 -33.12 7.09 -0.69
C ARG A 255 -31.61 7.07 -0.96
N GLU A 256 -31.20 6.86 -2.24
CA GLU A 256 -29.81 6.91 -2.67
C GLU A 256 -29.41 8.37 -2.96
N TYR A 257 -28.41 8.89 -2.21
CA TYR A 257 -27.88 10.24 -2.36
C TYR A 257 -26.60 10.30 -3.22
N GLY A 258 -26.21 9.18 -3.79
CA GLY A 258 -25.01 9.08 -4.61
C GLY A 258 -24.03 8.01 -4.15
N SER A 259 -22.78 8.13 -4.57
CA SER A 259 -21.75 7.15 -4.21
C SER A 259 -20.43 7.81 -3.81
N LYS A 260 -19.83 7.38 -2.71
CA LYS A 260 -18.55 7.86 -2.20
C LYS A 260 -17.41 6.91 -2.61
N LYS A 261 -16.26 7.48 -2.99
CA LYS A 261 -15.02 6.69 -3.16
C LYS A 261 -14.61 6.10 -1.82
N ILE A 262 -14.17 4.85 -1.85
CA ILE A 262 -13.60 4.19 -0.68
C ILE A 262 -12.12 4.56 -0.56
N TRP A 263 -11.66 4.76 0.66
CA TRP A 263 -10.26 4.74 0.99
C TRP A 263 -9.76 3.29 0.89
N GLY A 264 -8.89 3.04 -0.07
CA GLY A 264 -8.32 1.72 -0.31
C GLY A 264 -6.86 1.83 -0.69
N ASN A 265 -6.19 0.70 -0.83
CA ASN A 265 -4.78 0.63 -1.22
C ASN A 265 -4.57 1.22 -2.61
N ARG A 266 -3.95 2.42 -2.65
CA ARG A 266 -3.72 3.18 -3.89
C ARG A 266 -2.80 2.44 -4.85
N ALA A 267 -1.81 1.74 -4.33
CA ALA A 267 -0.85 0.97 -5.12
C ALA A 267 -1.56 -0.17 -5.86
N LEU A 268 -2.36 -0.99 -5.17
CA LEU A 268 -3.15 -2.05 -5.79
C LEU A 268 -4.17 -1.52 -6.80
N LYS A 269 -4.82 -0.41 -6.49
CA LYS A 269 -5.72 0.26 -7.44
C LYS A 269 -5.02 0.60 -8.75
N CYS A 270 -3.82 1.17 -8.67
CA CYS A 270 -3.00 1.49 -9.84
C CYS A 270 -2.63 0.22 -10.60
N VAL A 271 -2.12 -0.80 -9.90
CA VAL A 271 -1.74 -2.10 -10.48
C VAL A 271 -2.88 -2.69 -11.30
N TYR A 272 -4.07 -2.85 -10.72
CA TYR A 272 -5.18 -3.50 -11.42
C TYR A 272 -5.76 -2.67 -12.57
N LYS A 273 -5.79 -1.34 -12.43
CA LYS A 273 -6.22 -0.47 -13.52
C LYS A 273 -5.26 -0.49 -14.71
N MET A 274 -3.96 -0.48 -14.43
CA MET A 274 -2.94 -0.55 -15.47
C MET A 274 -2.87 -1.95 -16.09
N ALA A 275 -3.04 -3.01 -15.29
CA ALA A 275 -3.15 -4.37 -15.81
C ALA A 275 -4.35 -4.51 -16.76
N ALA A 276 -5.51 -3.97 -16.39
CA ALA A 276 -6.69 -3.96 -17.25
C ALA A 276 -6.45 -3.19 -18.56
N HIS A 277 -5.79 -2.01 -18.47
CA HIS A 277 -5.45 -1.20 -19.65
C HIS A 277 -4.58 -1.97 -20.64
N ASP A 278 -3.61 -2.75 -20.15
CA ASP A 278 -2.74 -3.52 -21.03
C ASP A 278 -3.41 -4.82 -21.53
N ALA A 279 -4.16 -5.51 -20.68
CA ALA A 279 -4.85 -6.75 -21.04
C ALA A 279 -5.87 -6.58 -22.18
N ILE A 280 -6.59 -5.46 -22.20
CA ILE A 280 -7.62 -5.20 -23.23
C ILE A 280 -7.05 -4.96 -24.63
N LYS A 281 -5.75 -4.66 -24.76
CA LYS A 281 -5.08 -4.43 -26.04
C LYS A 281 -4.71 -5.75 -26.77
N GLY A 282 -4.65 -6.85 -26.02
CA GLY A 282 -4.25 -8.15 -26.56
C GLY A 282 -5.43 -8.97 -27.09
N ASN A 283 -5.10 -10.15 -27.60
CA ASN A 283 -6.10 -11.16 -27.98
C ASN A 283 -6.16 -12.23 -26.87
N ASN A 284 -7.08 -12.06 -25.91
CA ASN A 284 -7.21 -12.90 -24.73
C ASN A 284 -8.62 -12.80 -24.13
N GLY A 285 -8.95 -13.66 -23.17
CA GLY A 285 -10.27 -13.70 -22.53
C GLY A 285 -10.68 -12.40 -21.84
N LEU A 286 -9.73 -11.64 -21.25
CA LEU A 286 -10.00 -10.34 -20.63
C LEU A 286 -10.37 -9.27 -21.68
N SER A 287 -9.73 -9.30 -22.85
CA SER A 287 -10.09 -8.45 -23.99
C SER A 287 -11.48 -8.80 -24.53
N SER A 288 -11.78 -10.09 -24.66
CA SER A 288 -13.11 -10.58 -25.08
C SER A 288 -14.19 -10.17 -24.08
N TYR A 289 -13.92 -10.28 -22.77
CA TYR A 289 -14.81 -9.80 -21.71
C TYR A 289 -15.03 -8.29 -21.81
N TYR A 290 -13.98 -7.49 -22.02
CA TYR A 290 -14.13 -6.05 -22.26
C TYR A 290 -15.03 -5.75 -23.46
N LYS A 291 -14.79 -6.41 -24.61
CA LYS A 291 -15.59 -6.24 -25.83
C LYS A 291 -17.06 -6.60 -25.59
N SER A 292 -17.36 -7.67 -24.84
CA SER A 292 -18.74 -8.05 -24.49
C SER A 292 -19.44 -6.97 -23.68
N LEU A 293 -18.76 -6.36 -22.71
CA LEU A 293 -19.30 -5.24 -21.92
C LEU A 293 -19.57 -4.01 -22.79
N ARG A 294 -18.69 -3.70 -23.74
CA ARG A 294 -18.89 -2.60 -24.69
C ARG A 294 -20.09 -2.84 -25.62
N LYS A 295 -20.29 -4.08 -26.08
CA LYS A 295 -21.48 -4.48 -26.86
C LYS A 295 -22.78 -4.33 -26.08
N LYS A 296 -22.76 -4.55 -24.76
CA LYS A 296 -23.90 -4.31 -23.84
C LYS A 296 -24.15 -2.81 -23.53
N GLY A 297 -23.46 -1.88 -24.20
CA GLY A 297 -23.63 -0.43 -24.02
C GLY A 297 -22.88 0.18 -22.82
N ILE A 298 -22.09 -0.61 -22.09
CA ILE A 298 -21.33 -0.10 -20.95
C ILE A 298 -20.22 0.84 -21.45
N ASN A 299 -20.13 2.05 -20.91
CA ASN A 299 -19.10 3.00 -21.31
C ASN A 299 -17.68 2.48 -21.04
N ASP A 300 -16.69 2.99 -21.78
CA ASP A 300 -15.30 2.56 -21.73
C ASP A 300 -14.71 2.55 -20.30
N LYS A 301 -14.90 3.63 -19.56
CA LYS A 301 -14.39 3.76 -18.18
C LYS A 301 -14.94 2.67 -17.26
N ASN A 302 -16.22 2.37 -17.34
CA ASN A 302 -16.85 1.34 -16.50
C ASN A 302 -16.47 -0.07 -16.95
N ALA A 303 -16.34 -0.31 -18.26
CA ALA A 303 -15.87 -1.58 -18.81
C ALA A 303 -14.43 -1.88 -18.37
N ARG A 304 -13.50 -0.91 -18.44
CA ARG A 304 -12.12 -1.05 -17.91
C ARG A 304 -12.10 -1.31 -16.40
N ASN A 305 -12.93 -0.63 -15.64
CA ASN A 305 -13.04 -0.87 -14.20
C ASN A 305 -13.59 -2.28 -13.88
N ALA A 306 -14.49 -2.81 -14.72
CA ALA A 306 -14.98 -4.19 -14.59
C ALA A 306 -13.86 -5.20 -14.86
N VAL A 307 -13.05 -4.99 -15.91
CA VAL A 307 -11.86 -5.80 -16.19
C VAL A 307 -10.87 -5.75 -15.02
N ALA A 308 -10.59 -4.57 -14.46
CA ALA A 308 -9.70 -4.43 -13.30
C ALA A 308 -10.21 -5.25 -12.09
N ARG A 309 -11.51 -5.24 -11.81
CA ARG A 309 -12.12 -6.09 -10.76
C ARG A 309 -12.03 -7.57 -11.10
N LYS A 310 -12.21 -7.95 -12.37
CA LYS A 310 -12.07 -9.34 -12.81
C LYS A 310 -10.63 -9.85 -12.58
N ILE A 311 -9.61 -9.06 -12.97
CA ILE A 311 -8.20 -9.37 -12.72
C ILE A 311 -7.92 -9.49 -11.21
N ALA A 312 -8.44 -8.58 -10.39
CA ALA A 312 -8.29 -8.63 -8.92
C ALA A 312 -8.90 -9.91 -8.33
N ALA A 313 -10.11 -10.30 -8.78
CA ALA A 313 -10.74 -11.55 -8.33
C ALA A 313 -9.95 -12.78 -8.76
N ILE A 314 -9.45 -12.81 -9.99
CA ILE A 314 -8.61 -13.89 -10.49
C ILE A 314 -7.35 -14.01 -9.67
N SER A 315 -6.60 -12.91 -9.45
CA SER A 315 -5.36 -12.95 -8.65
C SER A 315 -5.61 -13.47 -7.23
N LEU A 316 -6.68 -13.03 -6.57
CA LEU A 316 -7.06 -13.52 -5.24
C LEU A 316 -7.38 -15.03 -5.27
N SER A 317 -8.13 -15.49 -6.27
CA SER A 317 -8.49 -16.90 -6.42
C SER A 317 -7.28 -17.79 -6.70
N LEU A 318 -6.39 -17.38 -7.62
CA LEU A 318 -5.16 -18.10 -7.91
C LEU A 318 -4.29 -18.30 -6.67
N TRP A 319 -4.22 -17.29 -5.84
CA TRP A 319 -3.42 -17.34 -4.63
C TRP A 319 -4.08 -18.22 -3.55
N LYS A 320 -5.38 -18.02 -3.28
CA LYS A 320 -6.11 -18.81 -2.27
C LYS A 320 -6.15 -20.30 -2.59
N ASN A 321 -6.44 -20.63 -3.85
CA ASN A 321 -6.66 -22.01 -4.30
C ASN A 321 -5.41 -22.67 -4.83
N ASN A 322 -4.27 -21.96 -4.83
CA ASN A 322 -3.00 -22.45 -5.37
C ASN A 322 -3.09 -22.98 -6.81
N CYS A 323 -3.99 -22.44 -7.64
CA CYS A 323 -4.21 -22.84 -9.03
C CYS A 323 -3.51 -21.93 -10.04
N ASN A 324 -3.49 -22.32 -11.31
CA ASN A 324 -2.95 -21.53 -12.41
C ASN A 324 -4.06 -20.75 -13.12
N TYR A 325 -3.67 -19.67 -13.82
CA TYR A 325 -4.59 -18.91 -14.65
C TYR A 325 -5.04 -19.73 -15.87
N ASP A 326 -6.32 -19.61 -16.16
CA ASP A 326 -6.96 -20.26 -17.32
C ASP A 326 -7.80 -19.19 -18.04
N ASP A 327 -7.36 -18.82 -19.23
CA ASP A 327 -7.98 -17.76 -20.02
C ASP A 327 -9.39 -18.11 -20.49
N SER A 328 -9.68 -19.40 -20.71
CA SER A 328 -10.99 -19.88 -21.16
C SER A 328 -12.09 -19.62 -20.11
N LYS A 329 -11.74 -19.69 -18.81
CA LYS A 329 -12.67 -19.47 -17.70
C LYS A 329 -13.05 -18.00 -17.48
N VAL A 330 -12.39 -17.07 -18.17
CA VAL A 330 -12.72 -15.64 -18.06
C VAL A 330 -14.08 -15.34 -18.68
N ILE A 331 -14.44 -16.02 -19.76
CA ILE A 331 -15.65 -15.78 -20.55
C ILE A 331 -16.87 -16.50 -19.98
N THR A 332 -16.70 -17.71 -19.41
CA THR A 332 -17.80 -18.56 -18.91
C THR A 332 -18.45 -18.06 -17.62
N ALA A 333 -17.91 -17.02 -16.97
CA ALA A 333 -18.43 -16.46 -15.72
C ALA A 333 -19.16 -15.11 -15.93
N VAL A 334 -19.90 -14.97 -17.05
CA VAL A 334 -20.72 -13.79 -17.39
C VAL A 334 -22.21 -14.14 -17.28
#